data_e6b57ae368c273215d6e3db461bbe86c
#
_entry.id   e6b57ae368c273215d6e3db461bbe86c
#
_cell.length_a   1.000
_cell.length_b   1.000
_cell.length_c   1.000
_cell.angle_alpha   90.00
_cell.angle_beta   90.00
_cell.angle_gamma   90.00
#
_symmetry.space_group_name_H-M   'P 1'
#
loop_
_entity.id
_entity.type
_entity.pdbx_description
1 polymer ?
#
loop_
_entity_poly.entity_id
_entity_poly.type
_entity_poly.pdbx_seq_one_letter_code
_entity_poly.pdbx_strand_id
1 'polypeptide(L)'
;MSDKKILAIVESLRKKSFNKSLAGYASYYLVGNADMEFLDYRALPFFNEDDEFPAPAEVTRVRRAVDAADAIWIFTPEYNHAVPAVLKNLLDWLSRPLSKGDYETPLALAGKPVAISGVGGSGATADARRDVRGILDFLGADVVDTADEGFVLPAESWVSGDYAIPDEDRKRIELQADALMARVKDLERA
;
A
#
# COMPACT_ATOMS: atom_id res chain seq x y z
N MET A 1 18.58 1.47 15.32
CA MET A 1 17.41 0.94 14.57
C MET A 1 16.35 1.99 14.70
N SER A 2 15.64 2.32 13.64
CA SER A 2 14.52 3.25 13.71
C SER A 2 13.37 2.57 14.42
N ASP A 3 12.64 3.31 15.29
CA ASP A 3 11.44 2.77 15.95
C ASP A 3 10.19 2.84 15.04
N LYS A 4 10.33 3.38 13.82
CA LYS A 4 9.22 3.56 12.88
C LYS A 4 9.04 2.37 11.96
N LYS A 5 7.79 1.94 11.79
CA LYS A 5 7.40 0.80 10.96
C LYS A 5 6.51 1.26 9.81
N ILE A 6 6.94 0.99 8.59
CA ILE A 6 6.13 1.16 7.40
C ILE A 6 5.71 -0.22 6.89
N LEU A 7 4.42 -0.44 6.69
CA LEU A 7 3.92 -1.67 6.09
C LEU A 7 3.73 -1.47 4.59
N ALA A 8 4.53 -2.16 3.79
CA ALA A 8 4.39 -2.17 2.33
C ALA A 8 3.33 -3.19 1.90
N ILE A 9 2.33 -2.72 1.19
CA ILE A 9 1.34 -3.55 0.50
C ILE A 9 1.70 -3.54 -0.99
N VAL A 10 2.35 -4.61 -1.44
CA VAL A 10 2.79 -4.71 -2.84
C VAL A 10 1.85 -5.64 -3.59
N GLU A 11 1.00 -5.04 -4.43
CA GLU A 11 0.09 -5.79 -5.27
C GLU A 11 0.81 -6.22 -6.53
N SER A 12 1.20 -7.45 -6.57
CA SER A 12 1.52 -8.25 -7.74
C SER A 12 2.01 -9.63 -7.32
N LEU A 13 1.29 -10.65 -7.74
CA LEU A 13 1.67 -12.06 -7.51
C LEU A 13 2.80 -12.52 -8.45
N ARG A 14 3.19 -11.70 -9.43
CA ARG A 14 4.26 -12.00 -10.39
C ARG A 14 5.62 -12.04 -9.69
N LYS A 15 6.42 -13.09 -9.94
CA LYS A 15 7.76 -13.23 -9.33
C LYS A 15 8.66 -12.02 -9.61
N LYS A 16 8.69 -11.55 -10.87
CA LYS A 16 9.43 -10.35 -11.32
C LYS A 16 8.47 -9.15 -11.41
N SER A 17 7.89 -8.75 -10.29
CA SER A 17 6.99 -7.61 -10.25
C SER A 17 7.75 -6.30 -10.30
N PHE A 18 7.39 -5.41 -11.21
CA PHE A 18 7.93 -4.07 -11.30
C PHE A 18 7.59 -3.23 -10.06
N ASN A 19 6.37 -3.36 -9.55
CA ASN A 19 5.96 -2.72 -8.29
C ASN A 19 6.76 -3.23 -7.09
N LYS A 20 7.19 -4.51 -7.10
CA LYS A 20 8.09 -5.04 -6.09
C LYS A 20 9.50 -4.45 -6.19
N SER A 21 9.99 -4.19 -7.40
CA SER A 21 11.27 -3.49 -7.60
C SER A 21 11.20 -2.06 -7.07
N LEU A 22 10.10 -1.36 -7.34
CA LEU A 22 9.84 -0.01 -6.83
C LEU A 22 9.83 0.01 -5.29
N ALA A 23 9.05 -0.88 -4.67
CA ALA A 23 8.97 -1.04 -3.23
C ALA A 23 10.32 -1.42 -2.59
N GLY A 24 11.10 -2.26 -3.27
CA GLY A 24 12.46 -2.61 -2.83
C GLY A 24 13.39 -1.41 -2.79
N TYR A 25 13.30 -0.51 -3.77
CA TYR A 25 14.07 0.73 -3.75
C TYR A 25 13.63 1.68 -2.63
N ALA A 26 12.32 1.84 -2.44
CA ALA A 26 11.77 2.63 -1.33
C ALA A 26 12.26 2.10 0.03
N SER A 27 12.24 0.79 0.22
CA SER A 27 12.76 0.14 1.43
C SER A 27 14.25 0.40 1.63
N TYR A 28 15.05 0.35 0.56
CA TYR A 28 16.48 0.66 0.63
C TYR A 28 16.73 2.12 1.04
N TYR A 29 15.98 3.06 0.48
CA TYR A 29 16.10 4.48 0.82
C TYR A 29 15.75 4.77 2.29
N LEU A 30 14.77 4.05 2.83
CA LEU A 30 14.30 4.22 4.20
C LEU A 30 15.23 3.64 5.27
N VAL A 31 16.27 2.87 4.88
CA VAL A 31 17.23 2.29 5.83
C VAL A 31 17.82 3.35 6.77
N GLY A 32 17.70 3.12 8.06
CA GLY A 32 18.13 4.05 9.11
C GLY A 32 17.07 5.09 9.54
N ASN A 33 15.99 5.28 8.73
CA ASN A 33 14.89 6.18 9.06
C ASN A 33 13.61 5.45 9.46
N ALA A 34 13.33 4.29 8.85
CA ALA A 34 12.20 3.42 9.17
C ALA A 34 12.53 1.97 8.81
N ASP A 35 11.85 1.03 9.46
CA ASP A 35 11.82 -0.37 9.07
C ASP A 35 10.61 -0.61 8.16
N MET A 36 10.85 -1.07 6.92
CA MET A 36 9.79 -1.35 5.97
C MET A 36 9.55 -2.85 5.85
N GLU A 37 8.40 -3.30 6.33
CA GLU A 37 7.95 -4.69 6.25
C GLU A 37 7.00 -4.90 5.06
N PHE A 38 7.10 -6.07 4.41
CA PHE A 38 6.25 -6.43 3.28
C PHE A 38 5.10 -7.31 3.75
N LEU A 39 3.86 -6.86 3.59
CA LEU A 39 2.69 -7.64 3.96
C LEU A 39 2.50 -8.84 3.03
N ASP A 40 2.52 -10.05 3.58
CA ASP A 40 2.04 -11.24 2.85
C ASP A 40 0.54 -11.42 3.12
N TYR A 41 -0.29 -11.24 2.10
CA TYR A 41 -1.74 -11.39 2.18
C TYR A 41 -2.32 -12.32 1.11
N ARG A 42 -1.46 -13.15 0.51
CA ARG A 42 -1.84 -14.10 -0.55
C ARG A 42 -2.77 -15.21 -0.06
N ALA A 43 -2.76 -15.49 1.23
CA ALA A 43 -3.61 -16.51 1.86
C ALA A 43 -4.97 -15.96 2.34
N LEU A 44 -5.27 -14.66 2.12
CA LEU A 44 -6.59 -14.13 2.45
C LEU A 44 -7.66 -14.84 1.62
N PRO A 45 -8.74 -15.34 2.24
CA PRO A 45 -9.90 -15.82 1.50
C PRO A 45 -10.56 -14.66 0.74
N PHE A 46 -11.34 -14.96 -0.28
CA PHE A 46 -12.22 -13.95 -0.86
C PHE A 46 -13.20 -13.46 0.21
N PHE A 47 -13.43 -12.15 0.18
CA PHE A 47 -14.35 -11.52 1.12
C PHE A 47 -15.74 -12.12 0.98
N ASN A 48 -16.32 -12.50 2.12
CA ASN A 48 -17.67 -13.01 2.25
C ASN A 48 -18.24 -12.54 3.59
N GLU A 49 -19.40 -11.90 3.57
CA GLU A 49 -20.06 -11.39 4.77
C GLU A 49 -20.45 -12.52 5.76
N ASP A 50 -20.70 -13.72 5.28
CA ASP A 50 -21.00 -14.87 6.13
C ASP A 50 -19.80 -15.29 7.01
N ASP A 51 -18.58 -14.94 6.59
CA ASP A 51 -17.34 -15.28 7.26
C ASP A 51 -16.74 -14.11 8.08
N GLU A 52 -17.48 -13.01 8.26
CA GLU A 52 -16.97 -11.85 9.00
C GLU A 52 -16.76 -12.12 10.48
N PHE A 53 -17.63 -12.92 11.11
CA PHE A 53 -17.64 -13.10 12.57
C PHE A 53 -17.85 -14.56 12.98
N PRO A 54 -16.79 -15.24 13.53
CA PRO A 54 -15.44 -14.72 13.72
C PRO A 54 -14.67 -14.60 12.42
N ALA A 55 -13.87 -13.54 12.28
CA ALA A 55 -13.05 -13.35 11.09
C ALA A 55 -12.01 -14.47 10.95
N PRO A 56 -11.69 -14.91 9.71
CA PRO A 56 -10.64 -15.88 9.45
C PRO A 56 -9.29 -15.48 10.08
N ALA A 57 -8.48 -16.46 10.47
CA ALA A 57 -7.20 -16.21 11.14
C ALA A 57 -6.26 -15.30 10.31
N GLU A 58 -6.24 -15.48 8.98
CA GLU A 58 -5.44 -14.65 8.08
C GLU A 58 -5.92 -13.20 8.03
N VAL A 59 -7.21 -12.95 8.09
CA VAL A 59 -7.79 -11.60 8.19
C VAL A 59 -7.35 -10.95 9.50
N THR A 60 -7.43 -11.68 10.61
CA THR A 60 -7.00 -11.20 11.93
C THR A 60 -5.49 -10.88 11.93
N ARG A 61 -4.66 -11.72 11.31
CA ARG A 61 -3.22 -11.50 11.17
C ARG A 61 -2.92 -10.23 10.37
N VAL A 62 -3.59 -10.04 9.25
CA VAL A 62 -3.41 -8.87 8.38
C VAL A 62 -3.84 -7.59 9.10
N ARG A 63 -5.00 -7.59 9.77
CA ARG A 63 -5.46 -6.44 10.57
C ARG A 63 -4.45 -6.05 11.64
N ARG A 64 -3.88 -7.02 12.35
CA ARG A 64 -2.82 -6.76 13.34
C ARG A 64 -1.57 -6.16 12.73
N ALA A 65 -1.15 -6.60 11.53
CA ALA A 65 -0.01 -6.03 10.84
C ALA A 65 -0.25 -4.58 10.43
N VAL A 66 -1.46 -4.27 9.93
CA VAL A 66 -1.86 -2.90 9.60
C VAL A 66 -1.91 -2.03 10.86
N ASP A 67 -2.48 -2.54 11.96
CA ASP A 67 -2.59 -1.81 13.23
C ASP A 67 -1.22 -1.48 13.83
N ALA A 68 -0.28 -2.41 13.78
CA ALA A 68 1.07 -2.27 14.32
C ALA A 68 1.99 -1.33 13.51
N ALA A 69 1.60 -0.92 12.31
CA ALA A 69 2.38 -0.04 11.45
C ALA A 69 2.12 1.44 11.77
N ASP A 70 3.16 2.28 11.72
CA ASP A 70 3.05 3.73 11.83
C ASP A 70 2.51 4.35 10.53
N ALA A 71 2.79 3.72 9.38
CA ALA A 71 2.29 4.14 8.07
C ALA A 71 2.15 2.94 7.12
N ILE A 72 1.38 3.14 6.07
CA ILE A 72 1.18 2.15 5.00
C ILE A 72 1.73 2.72 3.70
N TRP A 73 2.38 1.87 2.88
CA TRP A 73 2.76 2.25 1.52
C TRP A 73 2.24 1.21 0.53
N ILE A 74 1.29 1.60 -0.30
CA ILE A 74 0.66 0.74 -1.30
C ILE A 74 1.40 0.89 -2.64
N PHE A 75 1.82 -0.23 -3.22
CA PHE A 75 2.42 -0.31 -4.56
C PHE A 75 1.51 -1.14 -5.46
N THR A 76 0.83 -0.50 -6.40
CA THR A 76 -0.20 -1.14 -7.22
C THR A 76 0.10 -1.06 -8.72
N PRO A 77 -0.02 -2.16 -9.48
CA PRO A 77 -0.19 -2.08 -10.92
C PRO A 77 -1.61 -1.61 -11.25
N GLU A 78 -1.87 -1.46 -12.52
CA GLU A 78 -3.21 -1.21 -13.06
C GLU A 78 -3.60 -2.35 -14.00
N TYR A 79 -4.76 -2.94 -13.77
CA TYR A 79 -5.33 -3.96 -14.63
C TYR A 79 -6.72 -3.52 -15.11
N ASN A 80 -6.87 -3.39 -16.43
CA ASN A 80 -8.15 -2.98 -17.03
C ASN A 80 -8.69 -1.64 -16.46
N HIS A 81 -7.81 -0.67 -16.26
CA HIS A 81 -8.15 0.66 -15.72
C HIS A 81 -8.80 0.63 -14.34
N ALA A 82 -8.41 -0.31 -13.47
CA ALA A 82 -8.99 -0.47 -12.15
C ALA A 82 -7.98 -1.00 -11.13
N VAL A 83 -8.38 -0.92 -9.84
CA VAL A 83 -7.66 -1.57 -8.74
C VAL A 83 -7.62 -3.08 -8.95
N PRO A 84 -6.45 -3.74 -8.80
CA PRO A 84 -6.34 -5.18 -8.93
C PRO A 84 -7.18 -5.95 -7.90
N ALA A 85 -7.74 -7.08 -8.32
CA ALA A 85 -8.68 -7.87 -7.51
C ALA A 85 -8.13 -8.28 -6.13
N VAL A 86 -6.84 -8.63 -6.05
CA VAL A 86 -6.22 -9.08 -4.78
C VAL A 86 -6.09 -7.91 -3.80
N LEU A 87 -5.74 -6.71 -4.28
CA LEU A 87 -5.70 -5.50 -3.46
C LEU A 87 -7.12 -5.10 -3.02
N LYS A 88 -8.09 -5.16 -3.96
CA LYS A 88 -9.49 -4.87 -3.63
C LYS A 88 -10.01 -5.79 -2.54
N ASN A 89 -9.73 -7.11 -2.63
CA ASN A 89 -10.12 -8.08 -1.63
C ASN A 89 -9.51 -7.78 -0.23
N LEU A 90 -8.24 -7.37 -0.20
CA LEU A 90 -7.60 -6.93 1.04
C LEU A 90 -8.32 -5.72 1.65
N LEU A 91 -8.62 -4.69 0.83
CA LEU A 91 -9.29 -3.48 1.28
C LEU A 91 -10.73 -3.76 1.74
N ASP A 92 -11.43 -4.71 1.10
CA ASP A 92 -12.75 -5.16 1.55
C ASP A 92 -12.69 -5.77 2.95
N TRP A 93 -11.73 -6.63 3.24
CA TRP A 93 -11.53 -7.17 4.58
C TRP A 93 -11.16 -6.10 5.61
N LEU A 94 -10.36 -5.10 5.22
CA LEU A 94 -9.96 -4.00 6.11
C LEU A 94 -11.09 -2.97 6.34
N SER A 95 -12.13 -2.98 5.52
CA SER A 95 -13.31 -2.12 5.65
C SER A 95 -14.34 -2.61 6.67
N ARG A 96 -14.12 -3.78 7.28
CA ARG A 96 -15.11 -4.39 8.17
C ARG A 96 -14.78 -4.16 9.63
N PRO A 97 -15.80 -3.97 10.49
CA PRO A 97 -15.62 -3.81 11.92
C PRO A 97 -14.93 -5.03 12.56
N LEU A 98 -14.35 -4.84 13.74
CA LEU A 98 -13.64 -5.90 14.45
C LEU A 98 -14.58 -6.93 15.10
N SER A 99 -15.78 -6.52 15.43
CA SER A 99 -16.82 -7.38 16.02
C SER A 99 -18.21 -7.01 15.50
N LYS A 100 -19.12 -7.95 15.57
CA LYS A 100 -20.50 -7.77 15.09
C LYS A 100 -21.21 -6.62 15.80
N GLY A 101 -21.68 -5.63 15.03
CA GLY A 101 -22.40 -4.48 15.56
C GLY A 101 -21.52 -3.37 16.13
N ASP A 102 -20.21 -3.50 16.04
CA ASP A 102 -19.27 -2.44 16.46
C ASP A 102 -19.00 -1.51 15.27
N TYR A 103 -19.66 -0.38 15.26
CA TYR A 103 -19.47 0.68 14.26
C TYR A 103 -18.82 1.94 14.88
N GLU A 104 -18.42 1.87 16.15
CA GLU A 104 -17.79 2.99 16.87
C GLU A 104 -16.27 2.87 16.88
N THR A 105 -15.73 1.63 16.90
CA THR A 105 -14.28 1.40 16.83
C THR A 105 -13.75 1.77 15.44
N PRO A 106 -12.73 2.64 15.36
CA PRO A 106 -12.13 3.00 14.07
C PRO A 106 -11.66 1.77 13.30
N LEU A 107 -11.81 1.80 11.99
CA LEU A 107 -11.29 0.76 11.09
C LEU A 107 -9.75 0.74 11.12
N ALA A 108 -9.14 -0.38 10.75
CA ALA A 108 -7.70 -0.58 10.84
C ALA A 108 -6.85 0.47 10.08
N LEU A 109 -7.41 1.08 9.04
CA LEU A 109 -6.75 2.12 8.23
C LEU A 109 -7.11 3.55 8.69
N ALA A 110 -8.08 3.73 9.58
CA ALA A 110 -8.53 5.06 9.98
C ALA A 110 -7.41 5.87 10.63
N GLY A 111 -7.16 7.06 10.10
CA GLY A 111 -6.11 7.98 10.56
C GLY A 111 -4.67 7.57 10.24
N LYS A 112 -4.44 6.41 9.60
CA LYS A 112 -3.08 6.01 9.24
C LYS A 112 -2.57 6.77 8.01
N PRO A 113 -1.34 7.31 8.06
CA PRO A 113 -0.67 7.87 6.89
C PRO A 113 -0.51 6.81 5.80
N VAL A 114 -0.95 7.13 4.59
CA VAL A 114 -0.84 6.20 3.44
C VAL A 114 -0.19 6.89 2.26
N ALA A 115 0.86 6.27 1.71
CA ALA A 115 1.41 6.60 0.40
C ALA A 115 0.90 5.61 -0.65
N ILE A 116 0.72 6.07 -1.88
CA ILE A 116 0.30 5.26 -3.02
C ILE A 116 1.31 5.42 -4.15
N SER A 117 1.85 4.31 -4.62
CA SER A 117 2.72 4.27 -5.79
C SER A 117 2.24 3.22 -6.78
N GLY A 118 2.53 3.45 -8.06
CA GLY A 118 2.26 2.42 -9.05
C GLY A 118 3.14 2.57 -10.28
N VAL A 119 3.67 1.46 -10.79
CA VAL A 119 4.39 1.43 -12.06
C VAL A 119 3.63 0.58 -13.06
N GLY A 120 3.43 1.13 -14.25
CA GLY A 120 2.63 0.50 -15.31
C GLY A 120 2.91 1.08 -16.69
N GLY A 121 1.94 0.97 -17.58
CA GLY A 121 1.99 1.52 -18.94
C GLY A 121 1.94 3.05 -18.96
N SER A 122 1.62 3.61 -20.11
CA SER A 122 1.60 5.07 -20.37
C SER A 122 0.69 5.85 -19.43
N GLY A 123 -0.34 5.23 -18.86
CA GLY A 123 -1.23 5.84 -17.85
C GLY A 123 -0.62 5.92 -16.45
N ALA A 124 0.59 5.39 -16.23
CA ALA A 124 1.27 5.41 -14.93
C ALA A 124 0.35 4.99 -13.76
N THR A 125 -0.50 4.00 -14.00
CA THR A 125 -1.48 3.47 -13.03
C THR A 125 -2.47 4.48 -12.45
N ALA A 126 -2.77 5.54 -13.20
CA ALA A 126 -3.59 6.66 -12.71
C ALA A 126 -5.00 6.25 -12.26
N ASP A 127 -5.65 5.36 -13.02
CA ASP A 127 -7.01 4.91 -12.71
C ASP A 127 -7.00 4.03 -11.44
N ALA A 128 -6.08 3.07 -11.35
CA ALA A 128 -5.97 2.20 -10.18
C ALA A 128 -5.63 3.01 -8.90
N ARG A 129 -4.72 4.00 -8.98
CA ARG A 129 -4.37 4.86 -7.84
C ARG A 129 -5.54 5.72 -7.41
N ARG A 130 -6.29 6.31 -8.35
CA ARG A 130 -7.52 7.05 -8.07
C ARG A 130 -8.55 6.18 -7.34
N ASP A 131 -8.76 4.95 -7.80
CA ASP A 131 -9.72 4.03 -7.21
C ASP A 131 -9.29 3.59 -5.80
N VAL A 132 -7.99 3.30 -5.61
CA VAL A 132 -7.40 3.01 -4.29
C VAL A 132 -7.59 4.19 -3.34
N ARG A 133 -7.29 5.42 -3.78
CA ARG A 133 -7.49 6.64 -2.99
C ARG A 133 -8.95 6.77 -2.55
N GLY A 134 -9.91 6.62 -3.47
CA GLY A 134 -11.34 6.72 -3.13
C GLY A 134 -11.78 5.70 -2.08
N ILE A 135 -11.22 4.48 -2.10
CA ILE A 135 -11.48 3.47 -1.06
C ILE A 135 -10.84 3.89 0.26
N LEU A 136 -9.59 4.34 0.25
CA LEU A 136 -8.86 4.76 1.44
C LEU A 136 -9.53 5.96 2.13
N ASP A 137 -9.98 6.95 1.36
CA ASP A 137 -10.74 8.11 1.86
C ASP A 137 -12.03 7.65 2.56
N PHE A 138 -12.76 6.69 1.96
CA PHE A 138 -13.95 6.10 2.57
C PHE A 138 -13.62 5.37 3.89
N LEU A 139 -12.45 4.73 3.98
CA LEU A 139 -11.98 4.03 5.18
C LEU A 139 -11.41 4.98 6.25
N GLY A 140 -11.36 6.27 5.96
CA GLY A 140 -10.84 7.28 6.88
C GLY A 140 -9.31 7.29 7.00
N ALA A 141 -8.59 6.74 6.02
CA ALA A 141 -7.14 6.79 5.99
C ALA A 141 -6.64 8.22 5.71
N ASP A 142 -5.45 8.52 6.19
CA ASP A 142 -4.78 9.79 5.94
C ASP A 142 -3.85 9.67 4.71
N VAL A 143 -4.44 9.81 3.52
CA VAL A 143 -3.68 9.68 2.28
C VAL A 143 -2.82 10.93 2.06
N VAL A 144 -1.50 10.75 2.04
CA VAL A 144 -0.53 11.83 1.88
C VAL A 144 -0.49 12.27 0.41
N ASP A 145 -1.04 13.44 0.08
CA ASP A 145 -1.19 13.93 -1.31
C ASP A 145 0.13 13.99 -2.08
N THR A 146 1.20 14.43 -1.44
CA THR A 146 2.54 14.50 -2.03
C THR A 146 3.25 13.15 -2.12
N ALA A 147 2.60 12.08 -1.68
CA ALA A 147 3.07 10.70 -1.75
C ALA A 147 2.16 9.80 -2.60
N ASP A 148 1.41 10.36 -3.55
CA ASP A 148 0.64 9.63 -4.57
C ASP A 148 1.30 9.79 -5.94
N GLU A 149 2.07 8.80 -6.38
CA GLU A 149 2.91 8.87 -7.57
C GLU A 149 2.76 7.67 -8.51
N GLY A 150 2.69 7.96 -9.82
CA GLY A 150 2.69 6.96 -10.87
C GLY A 150 3.93 7.01 -11.73
N PHE A 151 4.44 5.84 -12.11
CA PHE A 151 5.65 5.66 -12.87
C PHE A 151 5.37 4.94 -14.18
N VAL A 152 5.90 5.47 -15.27
CA VAL A 152 5.78 4.82 -16.59
C VAL A 152 6.91 3.80 -16.76
N LEU A 153 6.56 2.57 -17.01
CA LEU A 153 7.54 1.52 -17.25
C LEU A 153 8.24 1.75 -18.60
N PRO A 154 9.59 1.82 -18.62
CA PRO A 154 10.35 1.92 -19.86
C PRO A 154 10.06 0.76 -20.83
N ALA A 155 10.08 1.02 -22.13
CA ALA A 155 9.73 0.04 -23.15
C ALA A 155 10.62 -1.22 -23.08
N GLU A 156 11.90 -1.06 -22.80
CA GLU A 156 12.86 -2.17 -22.63
C GLU A 156 12.51 -3.08 -21.47
N SER A 157 11.87 -2.56 -20.42
CA SER A 157 11.44 -3.35 -19.26
C SER A 157 10.30 -4.31 -19.57
N TRP A 158 9.46 -3.96 -20.55
CA TRP A 158 8.43 -4.90 -21.04
C TRP A 158 9.03 -6.11 -21.73
N VAL A 159 10.15 -5.92 -22.41
CA VAL A 159 10.84 -7.00 -23.14
C VAL A 159 11.71 -7.84 -22.22
N SER A 160 12.51 -7.22 -21.37
CA SER A 160 13.42 -7.89 -20.44
C SER A 160 12.72 -8.53 -19.25
N GLY A 161 11.58 -7.95 -18.84
CA GLY A 161 10.89 -8.33 -17.62
C GLY A 161 11.55 -7.79 -16.34
N ASP A 162 12.61 -6.99 -16.47
CA ASP A 162 13.31 -6.35 -15.35
C ASP A 162 13.08 -4.84 -15.38
N TYR A 163 13.01 -4.22 -14.22
CA TYR A 163 12.81 -2.77 -14.08
C TYR A 163 14.05 -2.14 -13.45
N ALA A 164 14.91 -1.59 -14.31
CA ALA A 164 15.97 -0.68 -13.89
C ALA A 164 15.34 0.69 -13.66
N ILE A 165 15.13 1.06 -12.39
CA ILE A 165 14.44 2.31 -12.03
C ILE A 165 15.29 3.50 -12.50
N PRO A 166 14.79 4.39 -13.38
CA PRO A 166 15.50 5.59 -13.81
C PRO A 166 15.84 6.51 -12.63
N ASP A 167 16.90 7.28 -12.74
CA ASP A 167 17.33 8.19 -11.67
C ASP A 167 16.29 9.27 -11.33
N GLU A 168 15.53 9.71 -12.32
CA GLU A 168 14.40 10.62 -12.12
C GLU A 168 13.31 9.98 -11.24
N ASP A 169 12.94 8.73 -11.55
CA ASP A 169 11.94 7.99 -10.79
C ASP A 169 12.43 7.68 -9.36
N ARG A 170 13.72 7.39 -9.19
CA ARG A 170 14.32 7.22 -7.84
C ARG A 170 14.11 8.45 -6.98
N LYS A 171 14.41 9.65 -7.51
CA LYS A 171 14.20 10.92 -6.79
C LYS A 171 12.73 11.13 -6.41
N ARG A 172 11.79 10.75 -7.27
CA ARG A 172 10.36 10.85 -6.98
C ARG A 172 9.94 9.90 -5.85
N ILE A 173 10.50 8.66 -5.83
CA ILE A 173 10.26 7.71 -4.72
C ILE A 173 10.86 8.26 -3.41
N GLU A 174 12.05 8.84 -3.46
CA GLU A 174 12.69 9.46 -2.29
C GLU A 174 11.83 10.58 -1.72
N LEU A 175 11.29 11.46 -2.58
CA LEU A 175 10.37 12.52 -2.15
C LEU A 175 9.08 11.97 -1.53
N GLN A 176 8.53 10.89 -2.09
CA GLN A 176 7.38 10.21 -1.48
C GLN A 176 7.71 9.65 -0.08
N ALA A 177 8.87 9.01 0.05
CA ALA A 177 9.33 8.46 1.34
C ALA A 177 9.47 9.59 2.38
N ASP A 178 10.09 10.70 1.99
CA ASP A 178 10.27 11.86 2.88
C ASP A 178 8.93 12.47 3.29
N ALA A 179 7.98 12.60 2.35
CA ALA A 179 6.64 13.10 2.64
C ALA A 179 5.86 12.19 3.61
N LEU A 180 5.91 10.87 3.38
CA LEU A 180 5.29 9.91 4.27
C LEU A 180 5.90 9.97 5.68
N MET A 181 7.22 10.02 5.79
CA MET A 181 7.93 10.11 7.06
C MET A 181 7.70 11.44 7.78
N ALA A 182 7.56 12.54 7.04
CA ALA A 182 7.18 13.83 7.62
C ALA A 182 5.79 13.75 8.26
N ARG A 183 4.82 13.15 7.56
CA ARG A 183 3.45 12.98 8.08
C ARG A 183 3.40 12.12 9.34
N VAL A 184 4.16 11.01 9.38
CA VAL A 184 4.29 10.17 10.59
C VAL A 184 4.79 10.99 11.78
N LYS A 185 5.84 11.81 11.57
CA LYS A 185 6.40 12.66 12.64
C LYS A 185 5.44 13.76 13.11
N ASP A 186 4.61 14.29 12.22
CA ASP A 186 3.63 15.34 12.58
C ASP A 186 2.52 14.77 13.47
N LEU A 187 2.08 13.55 13.22
CA LEU A 187 1.08 12.87 14.08
C LEU A 187 1.59 12.56 15.48
N GLU A 188 2.90 12.38 15.67
CA GLU A 188 3.49 12.17 17.01
C GLU A 188 3.55 13.45 17.85
N ARG A 189 3.49 14.60 17.20
CA ARG A 189 3.57 15.91 17.86
C ARG A 189 2.20 16.49 18.21
N ALA A 190 1.12 15.91 17.64
CA ALA A 190 -0.25 16.35 17.80
C ALA A 190 -0.94 15.69 19.01
#